data_2bd8a21f773bb503efb77498c981d870
#
_entry.id   2bd8a21f773bb503efb77498c981d870
#
_cell.length_a   1.000
_cell.length_b   1.000
_cell.length_c   1.000
_cell.angle_alpha   90.00
_cell.angle_beta   90.00
_cell.angle_gamma   90.00
#
_symmetry.space_group_name_H-M   'P 1'
#
loop_
_entity.id
_entity.type
_entity.pdbx_description
1 polymer ?
#
loop_
_entity_poly.entity_id
_entity_poly.type
_entity_poly.pdbx_seq_one_letter_code
_entity_poly.pdbx_strand_id
1 'polypeptide(L)'
;MQASIIEFLSDPKSYGPDVEKIDIITTHISHVFLVGRKAYKLKRALKLPYLDFSTLEDRRKACENEVKLNRRTAPMIYVGVEPVTSSPDGQLAIDGEGETVDWLVEMNRFEDGLLLSEYVQKNKLSNSLAENLAEEIFNFHSNENPMLNAGGAGAMAGIV
;
A
#
# COMPACT_ATOMS: atom_id res chain seq x y z
N MET A 1 -15.77 -10.74 8.95
CA MET A 1 -15.60 -9.27 9.03
C MET A 1 -14.82 -8.73 7.82
N GLN A 2 -13.59 -9.14 7.50
CA GLN A 2 -12.85 -8.56 6.34
C GLN A 2 -13.49 -8.89 4.97
N ALA A 3 -14.23 -10.00 4.83
CA ALA A 3 -14.92 -10.33 3.57
C ALA A 3 -15.95 -9.26 3.16
N SER A 4 -16.75 -8.74 4.08
CA SER A 4 -17.71 -7.66 3.81
C SER A 4 -17.04 -6.34 3.44
N ILE A 5 -15.85 -6.06 4.02
CA ILE A 5 -15.05 -4.89 3.65
C ILE A 5 -14.51 -5.03 2.23
N ILE A 6 -14.02 -6.22 1.86
CA ILE A 6 -13.54 -6.49 0.50
C ILE A 6 -14.69 -6.37 -0.51
N GLU A 7 -15.88 -6.88 -0.19
CA GLU A 7 -17.06 -6.74 -1.03
C GLU A 7 -17.44 -5.25 -1.22
N PHE A 8 -17.51 -4.49 -0.13
CA PHE A 8 -17.74 -3.04 -0.15
C PHE A 8 -16.72 -2.32 -1.02
N LEU A 9 -15.42 -2.57 -0.81
CA LEU A 9 -14.35 -1.94 -1.60
C LEU A 9 -14.30 -2.42 -3.06
N SER A 10 -14.97 -3.50 -3.39
CA SER A 10 -15.09 -4.00 -4.77
C SER A 10 -16.28 -3.42 -5.54
N ASP A 11 -17.20 -2.73 -4.85
CA ASP A 11 -18.32 -2.05 -5.50
C ASP A 11 -17.89 -0.63 -5.93
N PRO A 12 -17.98 -0.28 -7.24
CA PRO A 12 -17.73 1.07 -7.71
C PRO A 12 -18.49 2.15 -6.97
N LYS A 13 -19.73 1.87 -6.53
CA LYS A 13 -20.60 2.81 -5.80
C LYS A 13 -20.01 3.28 -4.47
N SER A 14 -19.10 2.51 -3.88
CA SER A 14 -18.42 2.85 -2.63
C SER A 14 -17.49 4.06 -2.73
N TYR A 15 -17.16 4.47 -3.96
CA TYR A 15 -16.25 5.59 -4.25
C TYR A 15 -16.92 6.80 -4.88
N GLY A 16 -18.23 6.75 -5.02
CA GLY A 16 -19.04 7.84 -5.56
C GLY A 16 -19.75 7.49 -6.88
N PRO A 17 -20.68 8.37 -7.31
CA PRO A 17 -21.57 8.07 -8.45
C PRO A 17 -20.85 8.03 -9.79
N ASP A 18 -19.67 8.66 -9.91
CA ASP A 18 -18.94 8.79 -11.17
C ASP A 18 -17.96 7.63 -11.41
N VAL A 19 -17.87 6.68 -10.47
CA VAL A 19 -17.00 5.51 -10.61
C VAL A 19 -17.75 4.36 -11.25
N GLU A 20 -17.38 4.03 -12.48
CA GLU A 20 -18.02 2.94 -13.24
C GLU A 20 -17.31 1.59 -13.06
N LYS A 21 -16.00 1.61 -12.82
CA LYS A 21 -15.17 0.41 -12.81
C LYS A 21 -14.04 0.50 -11.78
N ILE A 22 -13.73 -0.66 -11.20
CA ILE A 22 -12.57 -0.89 -10.32
C ILE A 22 -11.77 -2.05 -10.88
N ASP A 23 -10.45 -1.89 -10.95
CA ASP A 23 -9.54 -3.01 -11.17
C ASP A 23 -8.94 -3.44 -9.82
N ILE A 24 -8.88 -4.75 -9.57
CA ILE A 24 -8.44 -5.30 -8.28
C ILE A 24 -7.19 -6.14 -8.48
N ILE A 25 -6.14 -5.80 -7.75
CA ILE A 25 -4.89 -6.57 -7.71
C ILE A 25 -4.78 -7.23 -6.34
N THR A 26 -4.75 -8.56 -6.31
CA THR A 26 -4.55 -9.32 -5.07
C THR A 26 -3.14 -9.85 -4.98
N THR A 27 -2.48 -9.55 -3.87
CA THR A 27 -1.18 -10.09 -3.51
C THR A 27 -1.31 -11.06 -2.33
N HIS A 28 -0.20 -11.67 -1.91
CA HIS A 28 -0.22 -12.57 -0.75
C HIS A 28 -0.57 -11.86 0.58
N ILE A 29 -0.34 -10.54 0.69
CA ILE A 29 -0.56 -9.77 1.93
C ILE A 29 -1.52 -8.58 1.80
N SER A 30 -2.00 -8.27 0.60
CA SER A 30 -2.86 -7.09 0.39
C SER A 30 -3.81 -7.26 -0.79
N HIS A 31 -4.91 -6.51 -0.76
CA HIS A 31 -5.74 -6.20 -1.91
C HIS A 31 -5.53 -4.73 -2.29
N VAL A 32 -5.38 -4.44 -3.58
CA VAL A 32 -5.24 -3.07 -4.11
C VAL A 32 -6.39 -2.81 -5.06
N PHE A 33 -7.20 -1.81 -4.75
CA PHE A 33 -8.35 -1.37 -5.53
C PHE A 33 -7.94 -0.14 -6.33
N LEU A 34 -7.93 -0.24 -7.65
CA LEU A 34 -7.58 0.84 -8.57
C LEU A 34 -8.84 1.55 -9.01
N VAL A 35 -9.00 2.80 -8.58
CA VAL A 35 -10.23 3.59 -8.73
C VAL A 35 -9.90 4.91 -9.42
N GLY A 36 -10.13 4.99 -10.72
CA GLY A 36 -9.77 6.18 -11.49
C GLY A 36 -8.30 6.56 -11.31
N ARG A 37 -8.04 7.72 -10.72
CA ARG A 37 -6.69 8.25 -10.44
C ARG A 37 -6.15 7.89 -9.06
N LYS A 38 -6.90 7.13 -8.26
CA LYS A 38 -6.51 6.68 -6.91
C LYS A 38 -6.30 5.18 -6.86
N ALA A 39 -5.56 4.74 -5.85
CA ALA A 39 -5.43 3.34 -5.48
C ALA A 39 -5.57 3.22 -3.97
N TYR A 40 -6.38 2.27 -3.51
CA TYR A 40 -6.60 1.97 -2.10
C TYR A 40 -6.07 0.58 -1.79
N LYS A 41 -5.17 0.48 -0.82
CA LYS A 41 -4.53 -0.78 -0.46
C LYS A 41 -4.99 -1.23 0.92
N LEU A 42 -5.69 -2.35 0.96
CA LEU A 42 -6.16 -3.04 2.16
C LEU A 42 -5.16 -4.13 2.54
N LYS A 43 -4.65 -4.12 3.77
CA LYS A 43 -3.87 -5.22 4.32
C LYS A 43 -4.77 -6.42 4.61
N ARG A 44 -4.38 -7.62 4.17
CA ARG A 44 -5.14 -8.85 4.48
C ARG A 44 -4.99 -9.20 5.97
N ALA A 45 -6.09 -9.54 6.63
CA ALA A 45 -6.10 -9.98 8.03
C ALA A 45 -5.51 -11.39 8.14
N LEU A 46 -4.18 -11.50 8.15
CA LEU A 46 -3.44 -12.76 8.23
C LEU A 46 -2.18 -12.61 9.08
N LYS A 47 -1.67 -13.76 9.53
CA LYS A 47 -0.40 -13.86 10.24
C LYS A 47 0.53 -14.81 9.50
N LEU A 48 1.73 -14.35 9.22
CA LEU A 48 2.82 -15.12 8.63
C LEU A 48 4.03 -15.09 9.58
N PRO A 49 5.03 -15.98 9.45
CA PRO A 49 6.19 -15.99 10.33
C PRO A 49 6.94 -14.65 10.43
N TYR A 50 6.87 -13.81 9.39
CA TYR A 50 7.61 -12.55 9.26
C TYR A 50 6.72 -11.29 9.33
N LEU A 51 5.39 -11.43 9.45
CA LEU A 51 4.46 -10.32 9.62
C LEU A 51 3.17 -10.76 10.32
N ASP A 52 2.56 -9.82 11.04
CA ASP A 52 1.28 -10.02 11.70
C ASP A 52 0.33 -8.86 11.36
N PHE A 53 -0.75 -9.15 10.62
CA PHE A 53 -1.83 -8.23 10.28
C PHE A 53 -3.17 -8.73 10.84
N SER A 54 -3.14 -9.63 11.81
CA SER A 54 -4.34 -10.28 12.32
C SER A 54 -5.27 -9.33 13.07
N THR A 55 -4.72 -8.34 13.80
CA THR A 55 -5.54 -7.36 14.52
C THR A 55 -5.73 -6.08 13.72
N LEU A 56 -6.79 -5.33 14.03
CA LEU A 56 -7.07 -4.01 13.46
C LEU A 56 -5.91 -3.03 13.72
N GLU A 57 -5.37 -3.06 14.93
CA GLU A 57 -4.28 -2.18 15.36
C GLU A 57 -2.96 -2.50 14.62
N ASP A 58 -2.66 -3.79 14.37
CA ASP A 58 -1.47 -4.17 13.60
C ASP A 58 -1.59 -3.70 12.14
N ARG A 59 -2.79 -3.79 11.55
CA ARG A 59 -3.04 -3.27 10.20
C ARG A 59 -2.92 -1.75 10.15
N ARG A 60 -3.43 -1.02 11.18
CA ARG A 60 -3.24 0.43 11.29
C ARG A 60 -1.77 0.81 11.28
N LYS A 61 -0.99 0.25 12.19
CA LYS A 61 0.46 0.48 12.29
C LYS A 61 1.20 0.15 10.99
N ALA A 62 0.81 -0.95 10.34
CA ALA A 62 1.40 -1.35 9.07
C ALA A 62 1.10 -0.35 7.95
N CYS A 63 -0.11 0.21 7.89
CA CYS A 63 -0.49 1.25 6.92
C CYS A 63 0.28 2.56 7.19
N GLU A 64 0.31 3.01 8.44
CA GLU A 64 1.04 4.23 8.85
C GLU A 64 2.54 4.12 8.55
N ASN A 65 3.15 2.97 8.89
CA ASN A 65 4.55 2.71 8.59
C ASN A 65 4.82 2.66 7.09
N GLU A 66 3.94 2.05 6.30
CA GLU A 66 4.08 2.01 4.85
C GLU A 66 4.07 3.42 4.26
N VAL A 67 3.11 4.26 4.65
CA VAL A 67 3.05 5.65 4.19
C VAL A 67 4.29 6.43 4.62
N LYS A 68 4.67 6.34 5.89
CA LYS A 68 5.83 7.04 6.45
C LYS A 68 7.14 6.68 5.74
N LEU A 69 7.36 5.40 5.48
CA LEU A 69 8.60 4.93 4.87
C LEU A 69 8.65 5.25 3.38
N ASN A 70 7.56 4.97 2.66
CA ASN A 70 7.56 5.12 1.20
C ASN A 70 7.42 6.57 0.72
N ARG A 71 6.87 7.48 1.54
CA ARG A 71 6.91 8.93 1.22
C ARG A 71 8.31 9.49 1.09
N ARG A 72 9.30 8.84 1.64
CA ARG A 72 10.71 9.25 1.55
C ARG A 72 11.26 9.14 0.11
N THR A 73 10.75 8.19 -0.65
CA THR A 73 11.17 7.94 -2.04
C THR A 73 10.06 8.21 -3.06
N ALA A 74 8.79 8.15 -2.64
CA ALA A 74 7.64 8.30 -3.52
C ALA A 74 6.55 9.22 -2.92
N PRO A 75 6.87 10.48 -2.54
CA PRO A 75 5.92 11.38 -1.87
C PRO A 75 4.69 11.70 -2.73
N MET A 76 4.81 11.65 -4.06
CA MET A 76 3.71 11.90 -4.98
C MET A 76 2.73 10.72 -5.08
N ILE A 77 3.13 9.53 -4.66
CA ILE A 77 2.28 8.33 -4.71
C ILE A 77 1.51 8.15 -3.41
N TYR A 78 2.16 8.20 -2.26
CA TYR A 78 1.55 7.89 -0.96
C TYR A 78 0.82 9.10 -0.37
N VAL A 79 -0.51 9.09 -0.40
CA VAL A 79 -1.38 10.21 0.06
C VAL A 79 -1.61 10.13 1.57
N GLY A 80 -2.00 8.97 2.10
CA GLY A 80 -2.33 8.86 3.52
C GLY A 80 -2.83 7.49 3.94
N VAL A 81 -3.36 7.45 5.16
CA VAL A 81 -4.05 6.29 5.72
C VAL A 81 -5.49 6.70 6.01
N GLU A 82 -6.45 5.95 5.45
CA GLU A 82 -7.87 6.21 5.57
C GLU A 82 -8.54 5.08 6.33
N PRO A 83 -9.43 5.39 7.30
CA PRO A 83 -10.22 4.38 7.97
C PRO A 83 -11.34 3.87 7.05
N VAL A 84 -11.64 2.58 7.13
CA VAL A 84 -12.95 2.04 6.74
C VAL A 84 -13.80 2.02 8.01
N THR A 85 -14.93 2.71 7.97
CA THR A 85 -15.83 2.85 9.12
C THR A 85 -17.12 2.08 8.91
N SER A 86 -17.77 1.70 10.02
CA SER A 86 -19.10 1.12 10.04
C SER A 86 -20.02 1.98 10.90
N SER A 87 -21.11 2.46 10.33
CA SER A 87 -22.18 3.15 11.08
C SER A 87 -22.95 2.18 11.97
N PRO A 88 -23.77 2.66 12.94
CA PRO A 88 -24.55 1.81 13.83
C PRO A 88 -25.53 0.86 13.13
N ASP A 89 -25.98 1.21 11.93
CA ASP A 89 -26.82 0.37 11.07
C ASP A 89 -26.05 -0.58 10.16
N GLY A 90 -24.71 -0.60 10.30
CA GLY A 90 -23.82 -1.52 9.60
C GLY A 90 -23.39 -1.08 8.19
N GLN A 91 -23.71 0.16 7.78
CA GLN A 91 -23.23 0.68 6.50
C GLN A 91 -21.74 1.00 6.56
N LEU A 92 -20.99 0.57 5.55
CA LEU A 92 -19.56 0.84 5.43
C LEU A 92 -19.31 2.14 4.65
N ALA A 93 -18.27 2.86 5.05
CA ALA A 93 -17.79 4.05 4.35
C ALA A 93 -16.25 4.14 4.43
N ILE A 94 -15.63 4.81 3.47
CA ILE A 94 -14.22 5.23 3.56
C ILE A 94 -14.23 6.62 4.20
N ASP A 95 -13.46 6.81 5.26
CA ASP A 95 -13.36 8.06 6.04
C ASP A 95 -14.74 8.61 6.45
N GLY A 96 -15.68 7.71 6.77
CA GLY A 96 -17.03 8.07 7.22
C GLY A 96 -17.15 8.16 8.74
N GLU A 97 -18.36 8.53 9.19
CA GLU A 97 -18.72 8.47 10.61
C GLU A 97 -18.95 7.02 11.05
N GLY A 98 -18.59 6.69 12.28
CA GLY A 98 -18.80 5.37 12.87
C GLY A 98 -17.55 4.73 13.45
N GLU A 99 -17.66 3.44 13.76
CA GLU A 99 -16.55 2.66 14.31
C GLU A 99 -15.56 2.28 13.20
N THR A 100 -14.28 2.47 13.40
CA THR A 100 -13.26 2.01 12.46
C THR A 100 -13.17 0.49 12.47
N VAL A 101 -13.36 -0.13 11.31
CA VAL A 101 -13.36 -1.59 11.12
C VAL A 101 -12.17 -2.11 10.33
N ASP A 102 -11.53 -1.25 9.51
CA ASP A 102 -10.24 -1.54 8.86
C ASP A 102 -9.53 -0.24 8.41
N TRP A 103 -8.33 -0.39 7.82
CA TRP A 103 -7.47 0.71 7.39
C TRP A 103 -6.99 0.51 5.96
N LEU A 104 -6.95 1.60 5.20
CA LEU A 104 -6.47 1.64 3.82
C LEU A 104 -5.25 2.55 3.71
N VAL A 105 -4.29 2.17 2.87
CA VAL A 105 -3.31 3.12 2.35
C VAL A 105 -3.91 3.75 1.09
N GLU A 106 -4.14 5.06 1.12
CA GLU A 106 -4.53 5.82 -0.06
C GLU A 106 -3.29 6.24 -0.85
N MET A 107 -3.33 6.03 -2.15
CA MET A 107 -2.25 6.35 -3.06
C MET A 107 -2.80 7.03 -4.33
N ASN A 108 -1.99 7.87 -4.95
CA ASN A 108 -2.22 8.29 -6.33
C ASN A 108 -1.82 7.12 -7.25
N ARG A 109 -2.72 6.73 -8.16
CA ARG A 109 -2.41 5.74 -9.19
C ARG A 109 -1.43 6.36 -10.19
N PHE A 110 -0.33 5.70 -10.44
CA PHE A 110 0.58 6.03 -11.54
C PHE A 110 0.07 5.39 -12.84
N GLU A 111 0.52 5.92 -13.97
CA GLU A 111 0.11 5.43 -15.29
C GLU A 111 0.57 3.99 -15.52
N ASP A 112 -0.26 3.22 -16.22
CA ASP A 112 0.07 1.86 -16.63
C ASP A 112 1.28 1.87 -17.57
N GLY A 113 2.15 0.90 -17.44
CA GLY A 113 3.36 0.83 -18.26
C GLY A 113 4.60 1.51 -17.68
N LEU A 114 4.49 2.13 -16.49
CA LEU A 114 5.62 2.78 -15.80
C LEU A 114 6.37 1.85 -14.84
N LEU A 115 5.96 0.58 -14.72
CA LEU A 115 6.71 -0.39 -13.92
C LEU A 115 8.08 -0.68 -14.56
N LEU A 116 9.14 -0.67 -13.77
CA LEU A 116 10.49 -0.98 -14.24
C LEU A 116 10.56 -2.37 -14.91
N SER A 117 9.81 -3.35 -14.38
CA SER A 117 9.67 -4.68 -14.99
C SER A 117 9.12 -4.63 -16.42
N GLU A 118 8.17 -3.74 -16.69
CA GLU A 118 7.63 -3.55 -18.04
C GLU A 118 8.64 -2.86 -18.97
N TYR A 119 9.42 -1.90 -18.45
CA TYR A 119 10.50 -1.28 -19.21
C TYR A 119 11.53 -2.31 -19.65
N VAL A 120 11.90 -3.24 -18.74
CA VAL A 120 12.82 -4.34 -19.07
C VAL A 120 12.21 -5.27 -20.13
N GLN A 121 10.95 -5.71 -19.94
CA GLN A 121 10.28 -6.59 -20.90
C GLN A 121 10.12 -5.97 -22.30
N LYS A 122 9.95 -4.65 -22.36
CA LYS A 122 9.81 -3.89 -23.61
C LYS A 122 11.16 -3.42 -24.18
N ASN A 123 12.30 -3.86 -23.61
CA ASN A 123 13.66 -3.42 -23.96
C ASN A 123 13.83 -1.88 -23.95
N LYS A 124 13.14 -1.20 -23.03
CA LYS A 124 13.18 0.27 -22.88
C LYS A 124 14.12 0.73 -21.77
N LEU A 125 14.76 -0.17 -21.04
CA LEU A 125 15.73 0.18 -20.02
C LEU A 125 17.02 0.69 -20.69
N SER A 126 17.20 2.01 -20.72
CA SER A 126 18.42 2.63 -21.21
C SER A 126 19.51 2.66 -20.13
N ASN A 127 20.79 2.80 -20.55
CA ASN A 127 21.89 2.98 -19.61
C ASN A 127 21.68 4.23 -18.74
N SER A 128 21.22 5.34 -19.34
CA SER A 128 20.95 6.57 -18.60
C SER A 128 19.85 6.40 -17.54
N LEU A 129 18.80 5.62 -17.82
CA LEU A 129 17.77 5.32 -16.82
C LEU A 129 18.34 4.47 -15.67
N ALA A 130 19.19 3.49 -15.98
CA ALA A 130 19.84 2.67 -14.96
C ALA A 130 20.83 3.49 -14.10
N GLU A 131 21.59 4.40 -14.72
CA GLU A 131 22.51 5.32 -14.03
C GLU A 131 21.73 6.26 -13.11
N ASN A 132 20.66 6.90 -13.59
CA ASN A 132 19.81 7.76 -12.78
C ASN A 132 19.19 7.02 -11.58
N LEU A 133 18.71 5.79 -11.80
CA LEU A 133 18.18 4.95 -10.72
C LEU A 133 19.24 4.63 -9.68
N ALA A 134 20.47 4.30 -10.12
CA ALA A 134 21.58 4.03 -9.21
C ALA A 134 21.98 5.27 -8.39
N GLU A 135 21.95 6.45 -9.00
CA GLU A 135 22.23 7.73 -8.33
C GLU A 135 21.13 8.04 -7.28
N GLU A 136 19.87 7.87 -7.61
CA GLU A 136 18.75 8.07 -6.66
C GLU A 136 18.85 7.11 -5.46
N ILE A 137 19.17 5.83 -5.70
CA ILE A 137 19.38 4.84 -4.63
C ILE A 137 20.59 5.23 -3.76
N PHE A 138 21.68 5.65 -4.37
CA PHE A 138 22.88 6.09 -3.65
C PHE A 138 22.59 7.30 -2.79
N ASN A 139 21.92 8.31 -3.33
CA ASN A 139 21.55 9.53 -2.62
C ASN A 139 20.62 9.23 -1.44
N PHE A 140 19.61 8.36 -1.65
CA PHE A 140 18.72 7.92 -0.59
C PHE A 140 19.51 7.26 0.56
N HIS A 141 20.38 6.28 0.26
CA HIS A 141 21.16 5.58 1.29
C HIS A 141 22.15 6.50 2.01
N SER A 142 22.78 7.43 1.27
CA SER A 142 23.79 8.35 1.82
C SER A 142 23.20 9.38 2.81
N ASN A 143 21.91 9.69 2.64
CA ASN A 143 21.19 10.63 3.50
C ASN A 143 20.51 9.95 4.71
N GLU A 144 20.57 8.62 4.82
CA GLU A 144 19.95 7.89 5.91
C GLU A 144 20.88 7.76 7.13
N ASN A 145 20.30 7.96 8.31
CA ASN A 145 21.02 7.70 9.55
C ASN A 145 21.05 6.18 9.83
N PRO A 146 22.24 5.58 10.03
CA PRO A 146 22.32 4.16 10.33
C PRO A 146 21.62 3.81 11.66
N MET A 147 20.75 2.82 11.63
CA MET A 147 20.11 2.27 12.83
C MET A 147 21.01 1.18 13.43
N LEU A 148 21.94 1.57 14.29
CA LEU A 148 22.96 0.67 14.85
C LEU A 148 22.39 -0.46 15.74
N ASN A 149 21.15 -0.29 16.27
CA ASN A 149 20.52 -1.22 17.21
C ASN A 149 19.35 -2.00 16.60
N ALA A 150 19.13 -1.95 15.27
CA ALA A 150 18.05 -2.64 14.59
C ALA A 150 18.57 -3.52 13.47
N GLY A 151 17.97 -4.72 13.34
CA GLY A 151 18.30 -5.66 12.27
C GLY A 151 19.49 -6.56 12.62
N GLY A 152 20.34 -6.82 11.62
CA GLY A 152 21.47 -7.73 11.72
C GLY A 152 21.13 -9.19 11.48
N ALA A 153 22.11 -10.07 11.66
CA ALA A 153 22.03 -11.49 11.33
C ALA A 153 20.86 -12.21 12.05
N GLY A 154 20.58 -11.84 13.32
CA GLY A 154 19.50 -12.44 14.09
C GLY A 154 18.11 -12.09 13.56
N ALA A 155 17.91 -10.88 13.05
CA ALA A 155 16.63 -10.49 12.42
C ALA A 155 16.44 -11.20 11.08
N MET A 156 17.51 -11.35 10.29
CA MET A 156 17.46 -12.05 9.00
C MET A 156 17.22 -13.56 9.18
N ALA A 157 17.78 -14.18 10.20
CA ALA A 157 17.57 -15.61 10.50
C ALA A 157 16.10 -15.97 10.84
N GLY A 158 15.31 -15.00 11.27
CA GLY A 158 13.87 -15.17 11.51
C GLY A 158 12.98 -15.07 10.26
N ILE A 159 13.55 -14.72 9.11
CA ILE A 159 12.82 -14.51 7.83
C ILE A 159 13.02 -15.70 6.87
N VAL A 160 14.07 -16.49 7.07
CA VAL A 160 14.45 -17.62 6.21
C VAL A 160 13.80 -18.93 6.67
#